data_330a5de807c307617b0eea368fffdd81
#
_entry.id   330a5de807c307617b0eea368fffdd81
#
_cell.length_a   1.000
_cell.length_b   1.000
_cell.length_c   1.000
_cell.angle_alpha   90.00
_cell.angle_beta   90.00
_cell.angle_gamma   90.00
#
_symmetry.space_group_name_H-M   'P 1'
#
loop_
_entity.id
_entity.type
_entity.pdbx_description
1 polymer ?
#
loop_
_entity_poly.entity_id
_entity_poly.type
_entity_poly.pdbx_seq_one_letter_code
_entity_poly.pdbx_strand_id
1 'polypeptide(L)'
;MKNKQTVKNSNAVNLFLRKMIIIFLILALIILTYYTVFYVDHDCKPIVYLMYLYILHHVIWLWGIIYFKDLPVEPLIMMYLSYILVALYPIACIYWNARNPAVFFWYLIIFFGAIVFNRRHIEVWILLILAIVISVFFCCPLFPKIDNTSLMTDQANIVTVVSTIALTAFLAIVYVKKNNIEESMRIKTLQANTENAENLEKYKALYSEIIKYLEKEQPFENPDFNEDMLAKKLNSNTLYISMAINVAGETNFKTLLRKFRINYVKSMIDSEALKRYTIDYIFTKAGYKSRSTFNNAFKSVIGMTPTDYVASKNNNGNHS
;
A
#
# COMPACT_ATOMS: atom_id res chain seq x y z
N MET A 1 16.65 -13.22 -24.66
CA MET A 1 15.30 -13.45 -24.12
C MET A 1 15.00 -12.61 -22.86
N LYS A 2 15.91 -12.50 -21.89
CA LYS A 2 15.73 -11.66 -20.67
C LYS A 2 15.26 -10.23 -20.94
N ASN A 3 15.79 -9.56 -21.96
CA ASN A 3 15.48 -8.16 -22.28
C ASN A 3 14.02 -7.97 -22.79
N LYS A 4 13.47 -8.92 -23.53
CA LYS A 4 12.09 -8.84 -24.05
C LYS A 4 11.05 -9.01 -22.95
N GLN A 5 11.32 -9.82 -21.94
CA GLN A 5 10.38 -10.09 -20.83
C GLN A 5 10.33 -8.96 -19.81
N THR A 6 11.49 -8.37 -19.50
CA THR A 6 11.57 -7.16 -18.66
C THR A 6 10.84 -5.97 -19.30
N VAL A 7 11.00 -5.76 -20.61
CA VAL A 7 10.29 -4.71 -21.35
C VAL A 7 8.77 -4.96 -21.35
N LYS A 8 8.32 -6.20 -21.57
CA LYS A 8 6.88 -6.54 -21.55
C LYS A 8 6.25 -6.33 -20.16
N ASN A 9 6.98 -6.65 -19.11
CA ASN A 9 6.55 -6.47 -17.73
C ASN A 9 6.45 -4.98 -17.35
N SER A 10 7.45 -4.19 -17.71
CA SER A 10 7.43 -2.72 -17.54
C SER A 10 6.24 -2.09 -18.26
N ASN A 11 5.90 -2.54 -19.45
CA ASN A 11 4.78 -2.02 -20.22
C ASN A 11 3.42 -2.33 -19.57
N ALA A 12 3.24 -3.48 -18.93
CA ALA A 12 1.98 -3.81 -18.26
C ALA A 12 1.73 -2.96 -17.01
N VAL A 13 2.75 -2.72 -16.19
CA VAL A 13 2.66 -1.80 -15.03
C VAL A 13 2.39 -0.39 -15.53
N ASN A 14 3.11 0.05 -16.55
CA ASN A 14 2.97 1.38 -17.14
C ASN A 14 1.53 1.61 -17.67
N LEU A 15 0.96 0.63 -18.36
CA LEU A 15 -0.42 0.68 -18.83
C LEU A 15 -1.43 0.75 -17.69
N PHE A 16 -1.23 -0.05 -16.64
CA PHE A 16 -2.08 -0.01 -15.45
C PHE A 16 -2.02 1.36 -14.78
N LEU A 17 -0.81 1.87 -14.49
CA LEU A 17 -0.62 3.18 -13.86
C LEU A 17 -1.22 4.32 -14.71
N ARG A 18 -1.08 4.25 -16.03
CA ARG A 18 -1.68 5.21 -16.96
C ARG A 18 -3.21 5.27 -16.86
N LYS A 19 -3.86 4.13 -16.79
CA LYS A 19 -5.32 4.07 -16.58
C LYS A 19 -5.71 4.66 -15.22
N MET A 20 -4.96 4.33 -14.18
CA MET A 20 -5.26 4.81 -12.83
C MET A 20 -5.08 6.32 -12.68
N ILE A 21 -4.02 6.90 -13.27
CA ILE A 21 -3.84 8.36 -13.22
C ILE A 21 -4.88 9.11 -14.05
N ILE A 22 -5.34 8.56 -15.15
CA ILE A 22 -6.45 9.15 -15.92
C ILE A 22 -7.71 9.21 -15.06
N ILE A 23 -8.06 8.11 -14.38
CA ILE A 23 -9.21 8.07 -13.46
C ILE A 23 -9.03 9.10 -12.34
N PHE A 24 -7.83 9.17 -11.75
CA PHE A 24 -7.51 10.15 -10.70
C PHE A 24 -7.69 11.59 -11.17
N LEU A 25 -7.18 11.93 -12.36
CA LEU A 25 -7.31 13.27 -12.94
C LEU A 25 -8.77 13.63 -13.23
N ILE A 26 -9.57 12.68 -13.70
CA ILE A 26 -11.02 12.89 -13.92
C ILE A 26 -11.73 13.17 -12.61
N LEU A 27 -11.44 12.38 -11.55
CA LEU A 27 -12.00 12.60 -10.21
C LEU A 27 -11.59 13.96 -9.65
N ALA A 28 -10.33 14.35 -9.81
CA ALA A 28 -9.83 15.65 -9.40
C ALA A 28 -10.54 16.80 -10.15
N LEU A 29 -10.78 16.65 -11.46
CA LEU A 29 -11.53 17.64 -12.26
C LEU A 29 -12.97 17.79 -11.76
N ILE A 30 -13.66 16.71 -11.41
CA ILE A 30 -15.02 16.74 -10.84
C ILE A 30 -15.01 17.54 -9.53
N ILE A 31 -14.06 17.27 -8.65
CA ILE A 31 -13.92 17.98 -7.38
C ILE A 31 -13.61 19.46 -7.60
N LEU A 32 -12.68 19.79 -8.50
CA LEU A 32 -12.32 21.18 -8.82
C LEU A 32 -13.51 21.94 -9.43
N THR A 33 -14.30 21.29 -10.28
CA THR A 33 -15.51 21.90 -10.86
C THR A 33 -16.53 22.21 -9.77
N TYR A 34 -16.74 21.28 -8.84
CA TYR A 34 -17.60 21.51 -7.68
C TYR A 34 -17.15 22.74 -6.88
N TYR A 35 -15.86 22.84 -6.54
CA TYR A 35 -15.33 23.99 -5.81
C TYR A 35 -15.48 25.29 -6.61
N THR A 36 -15.27 25.24 -7.93
CA THR A 36 -15.43 26.42 -8.77
C THR A 36 -16.85 26.96 -8.72
N VAL A 37 -17.85 26.09 -8.89
CA VAL A 37 -19.27 26.48 -8.79
C VAL A 37 -19.56 27.01 -7.39
N PHE A 38 -19.14 26.31 -6.35
CA PHE A 38 -19.34 26.71 -4.96
C PHE A 38 -18.78 28.11 -4.67
N TYR A 39 -17.55 28.44 -5.12
CA TYR A 39 -16.94 29.75 -4.88
C TYR A 39 -17.49 30.85 -5.81
N VAL A 40 -18.01 30.52 -6.97
CA VAL A 40 -18.75 31.46 -7.83
C VAL A 40 -20.03 31.91 -7.12
N ASP A 41 -20.81 30.97 -6.57
CA ASP A 41 -22.04 31.27 -5.85
C ASP A 41 -21.80 32.13 -4.58
N HIS A 42 -20.60 32.10 -4.01
CA HIS A 42 -20.21 32.87 -2.83
C HIS A 42 -19.39 34.13 -3.17
N ASP A 43 -19.28 34.54 -4.43
CA ASP A 43 -18.54 35.71 -4.94
C ASP A 43 -17.04 35.78 -4.51
N CYS A 44 -16.41 34.61 -4.33
CA CYS A 44 -15.00 34.49 -3.92
C CYS A 44 -14.03 34.58 -5.12
N LYS A 45 -14.02 35.70 -5.83
CA LYS A 45 -13.26 35.93 -7.08
C LYS A 45 -11.80 35.43 -7.05
N PRO A 46 -10.97 35.71 -6.04
CA PRO A 46 -9.58 35.27 -6.02
C PRO A 46 -9.43 33.75 -6.08
N ILE A 47 -10.29 33.02 -5.36
CA ILE A 47 -10.27 31.53 -5.39
C ILE A 47 -10.80 31.02 -6.71
N VAL A 48 -11.86 31.62 -7.25
CA VAL A 48 -12.46 31.22 -8.55
C VAL A 48 -11.44 31.29 -9.68
N TYR A 49 -10.64 32.35 -9.75
CA TYR A 49 -9.57 32.45 -10.76
C TYR A 49 -8.51 31.36 -10.59
N LEU A 50 -8.11 31.04 -9.37
CA LEU A 50 -7.18 29.94 -9.09
C LEU A 50 -7.79 28.57 -9.48
N MET A 51 -9.09 28.36 -9.24
CA MET A 51 -9.79 27.12 -9.63
C MET A 51 -9.82 26.96 -11.15
N TYR A 52 -10.12 28.01 -11.91
CA TYR A 52 -10.05 27.95 -13.38
C TYR A 52 -8.65 27.60 -13.88
N LEU A 53 -7.61 28.18 -13.27
CA LEU A 53 -6.23 27.85 -13.61
C LEU A 53 -5.92 26.37 -13.32
N TYR A 54 -6.40 25.83 -12.21
CA TYR A 54 -6.20 24.42 -11.86
C TYR A 54 -6.97 23.48 -12.77
N ILE A 55 -8.20 23.80 -13.15
CA ILE A 55 -8.97 23.03 -14.13
C ILE A 55 -8.21 22.98 -15.45
N LEU A 56 -7.78 24.14 -15.97
CA LEU A 56 -7.00 24.20 -17.20
C LEU A 56 -5.74 23.33 -17.12
N HIS A 57 -5.03 23.41 -16.03
CA HIS A 57 -3.83 22.61 -15.79
C HIS A 57 -4.13 21.10 -15.79
N HIS A 58 -5.18 20.67 -15.09
CA HIS A 58 -5.57 19.25 -15.05
C HIS A 58 -6.00 18.74 -16.42
N VAL A 59 -6.67 19.56 -17.21
CA VAL A 59 -7.04 19.23 -18.61
C VAL A 59 -5.78 19.05 -19.48
N ILE A 60 -4.79 19.94 -19.35
CA ILE A 60 -3.52 19.82 -20.07
C ILE A 60 -2.79 18.52 -19.69
N TRP A 61 -2.71 18.19 -18.38
CA TRP A 61 -2.09 16.95 -17.94
C TRP A 61 -2.86 15.71 -18.40
N LEU A 62 -4.19 15.73 -18.35
CA LEU A 62 -5.02 14.64 -18.85
C LEU A 62 -4.78 14.41 -20.33
N TRP A 63 -4.76 15.49 -21.12
CA TRP A 63 -4.44 15.42 -22.53
C TRP A 63 -3.02 14.88 -22.76
N GLY A 64 -2.02 15.37 -22.04
CA GLY A 64 -0.64 14.93 -22.14
C GLY A 64 -0.47 13.43 -21.84
N ILE A 65 -1.11 12.93 -20.78
CA ILE A 65 -1.06 11.51 -20.42
C ILE A 65 -1.73 10.62 -21.47
N ILE A 66 -2.80 11.10 -22.12
CA ILE A 66 -3.49 10.36 -23.18
C ILE A 66 -2.68 10.40 -24.49
N TYR A 67 -2.09 11.53 -24.81
CA TYR A 67 -1.39 11.75 -26.08
C TYR A 67 -0.01 11.06 -26.09
N PHE A 68 0.82 11.26 -25.08
CA PHE A 68 2.17 10.70 -25.00
C PHE A 68 2.17 9.26 -24.48
N LYS A 69 1.61 8.32 -25.28
CA LYS A 69 1.43 6.92 -24.88
C LYS A 69 2.74 6.16 -24.64
N ASP A 70 3.81 6.55 -25.35
CA ASP A 70 5.10 5.85 -25.35
C ASP A 70 6.01 6.26 -24.18
N LEU A 71 5.71 7.38 -23.52
CA LEU A 71 6.49 7.85 -22.40
C LEU A 71 6.20 7.02 -21.12
N PRO A 72 7.22 6.77 -20.30
CA PRO A 72 7.01 6.15 -19.00
C PRO A 72 6.15 7.05 -18.11
N VAL A 73 5.15 6.46 -17.45
CA VAL A 73 4.14 7.22 -16.68
C VAL A 73 4.72 7.77 -15.37
N GLU A 74 5.64 7.04 -14.72
CA GLU A 74 6.18 7.44 -13.41
C GLU A 74 6.84 8.83 -13.42
N PRO A 75 7.75 9.18 -14.34
CA PRO A 75 8.28 10.53 -14.43
C PRO A 75 7.22 11.61 -14.68
N LEU A 76 6.23 11.31 -15.51
CA LEU A 76 5.13 12.25 -15.77
C LEU A 76 4.32 12.52 -14.49
N ILE A 77 4.03 11.49 -13.71
CA ILE A 77 3.33 11.62 -12.43
C ILE A 77 4.19 12.42 -11.44
N MET A 78 5.50 12.18 -11.39
CA MET A 78 6.40 12.93 -10.50
C MET A 78 6.40 14.42 -10.86
N MET A 79 6.46 14.77 -12.13
CA MET A 79 6.36 16.15 -12.58
C MET A 79 5.01 16.77 -12.21
N TYR A 80 3.92 16.03 -12.39
CA TYR A 80 2.58 16.46 -11.99
C TYR A 80 2.49 16.71 -10.48
N LEU A 81 2.95 15.78 -9.64
CA LEU A 81 2.93 15.92 -8.18
C LEU A 81 3.80 17.10 -7.71
N SER A 82 4.98 17.30 -8.32
CA SER A 82 5.86 18.43 -8.01
C SER A 82 5.20 19.75 -8.35
N TYR A 83 4.49 19.82 -9.47
CA TYR A 83 3.73 21.00 -9.86
C TYR A 83 2.58 21.27 -8.87
N ILE A 84 1.76 20.27 -8.58
CA ILE A 84 0.60 20.43 -7.65
C ILE A 84 1.07 20.84 -6.27
N LEU A 85 2.21 20.32 -5.79
CA LEU A 85 2.80 20.70 -4.51
C LEU A 85 3.01 22.21 -4.41
N VAL A 86 3.50 22.83 -5.48
CA VAL A 86 3.73 24.29 -5.55
C VAL A 86 2.42 25.03 -5.87
N ALA A 87 1.61 24.50 -6.77
CA ALA A 87 0.37 25.14 -7.21
C ALA A 87 -0.66 25.31 -6.10
N LEU A 88 -0.72 24.37 -5.13
CA LEU A 88 -1.61 24.48 -3.97
C LEU A 88 -1.19 25.60 -2.98
N TYR A 89 0.01 26.13 -3.09
CA TYR A 89 0.55 27.10 -2.15
C TYR A 89 -0.29 28.39 -2.00
N PRO A 90 -0.71 29.08 -3.08
CA PRO A 90 -1.54 30.28 -2.96
C PRO A 90 -2.85 30.01 -2.22
N ILE A 91 -3.52 28.88 -2.55
CA ILE A 91 -4.75 28.49 -1.86
C ILE A 91 -4.48 28.20 -0.38
N ALA A 92 -3.39 27.51 -0.06
CA ALA A 92 -3.02 27.23 1.31
C ALA A 92 -2.82 28.52 2.12
N CYS A 93 -2.17 29.55 1.54
CA CYS A 93 -2.00 30.85 2.17
C CYS A 93 -3.33 31.58 2.38
N ILE A 94 -4.22 31.57 1.37
CA ILE A 94 -5.55 32.21 1.44
C ILE A 94 -6.40 31.54 2.54
N TYR A 95 -6.46 30.22 2.56
CA TYR A 95 -7.21 29.47 3.57
C TYR A 95 -6.64 29.64 4.97
N TRP A 96 -5.30 29.68 5.11
CA TRP A 96 -4.68 29.95 6.39
C TRP A 96 -5.02 31.34 6.92
N ASN A 97 -5.01 32.38 6.06
CA ASN A 97 -5.47 33.72 6.40
C ASN A 97 -6.94 33.74 6.87
N ALA A 98 -7.78 32.88 6.33
CA ALA A 98 -9.17 32.68 6.74
C ALA A 98 -9.30 31.77 7.99
N ARG A 99 -8.20 31.42 8.67
CA ARG A 99 -8.15 30.50 9.81
C ARG A 99 -8.74 29.13 9.51
N ASN A 100 -8.59 28.66 8.27
CA ASN A 100 -9.09 27.38 7.83
C ASN A 100 -7.93 26.42 7.46
N PRO A 101 -7.58 25.46 8.34
CA PRO A 101 -6.48 24.53 8.09
C PRO A 101 -6.86 23.37 7.15
N ALA A 102 -8.12 23.22 6.73
CA ALA A 102 -8.57 22.05 5.99
C ALA A 102 -7.84 21.86 4.65
N VAL A 103 -7.35 22.93 4.04
CA VAL A 103 -6.56 22.88 2.80
C VAL A 103 -5.32 21.97 2.91
N PHE A 104 -4.74 21.84 4.10
CA PHE A 104 -3.57 20.99 4.30
C PHE A 104 -3.85 19.50 4.09
N PHE A 105 -5.11 19.05 4.17
CA PHE A 105 -5.47 17.69 3.82
C PHE A 105 -5.15 17.35 2.35
N TRP A 106 -5.15 18.32 1.43
CA TRP A 106 -4.77 18.10 0.04
C TRP A 106 -3.29 17.68 -0.12
N TYR A 107 -2.41 18.13 0.78
CA TYR A 107 -1.01 17.70 0.78
C TYR A 107 -0.84 16.20 1.14
N LEU A 108 -1.81 15.60 1.85
CA LEU A 108 -1.82 14.16 2.10
C LEU A 108 -1.96 13.37 0.79
N ILE A 109 -2.73 13.87 -0.17
CA ILE A 109 -2.87 13.22 -1.49
C ILE A 109 -1.52 13.20 -2.22
N ILE A 110 -0.76 14.30 -2.16
CA ILE A 110 0.58 14.38 -2.74
C ILE A 110 1.53 13.41 -2.04
N PHE A 111 1.48 13.36 -0.72
CA PHE A 111 2.28 12.44 0.08
C PHE A 111 2.00 10.97 -0.27
N PHE A 112 0.74 10.58 -0.29
CA PHE A 112 0.35 9.22 -0.69
C PHE A 112 0.69 8.94 -2.17
N GLY A 113 0.52 9.91 -3.04
CA GLY A 113 0.96 9.81 -4.44
C GLY A 113 2.47 9.54 -4.54
N ALA A 114 3.28 10.25 -3.76
CA ALA A 114 4.73 10.02 -3.72
C ALA A 114 5.08 8.61 -3.21
N ILE A 115 4.38 8.08 -2.21
CA ILE A 115 4.55 6.69 -1.74
C ILE A 115 4.26 5.69 -2.87
N VAL A 116 3.19 5.90 -3.63
CA VAL A 116 2.76 4.99 -4.71
C VAL A 116 3.77 4.96 -5.86
N PHE A 117 4.30 6.13 -6.24
CA PHE A 117 5.07 6.28 -7.47
C PHE A 117 6.58 6.48 -7.26
N ASN A 118 7.02 6.96 -6.10
CA ASN A 118 8.43 7.25 -5.83
C ASN A 118 8.86 6.95 -4.39
N ARG A 119 8.62 5.75 -3.92
CA ARG A 119 8.97 5.32 -2.56
C ARG A 119 10.45 5.51 -2.22
N ARG A 120 11.33 5.42 -3.22
CA ARG A 120 12.79 5.52 -3.03
C ARG A 120 13.21 6.89 -2.48
N HIS A 121 12.47 7.97 -2.78
CA HIS A 121 12.79 9.33 -2.39
C HIS A 121 11.71 9.95 -1.50
N ILE A 122 11.00 9.12 -0.73
CA ILE A 122 9.90 9.60 0.14
C ILE A 122 10.38 10.63 1.17
N GLU A 123 11.60 10.51 1.65
CA GLU A 123 12.20 11.46 2.60
C GLU A 123 12.27 12.88 2.01
N VAL A 124 12.63 12.99 0.73
CA VAL A 124 12.67 14.28 0.04
C VAL A 124 11.27 14.89 -0.06
N TRP A 125 10.26 14.08 -0.35
CA TRP A 125 8.88 14.54 -0.41
C TRP A 125 8.36 15.01 0.95
N ILE A 126 8.68 14.30 2.03
CA ILE A 126 8.35 14.73 3.39
C ILE A 126 8.97 16.09 3.70
N LEU A 127 10.26 16.26 3.42
CA LEU A 127 10.97 17.53 3.67
C LEU A 127 10.38 18.68 2.83
N LEU A 128 10.06 18.46 1.56
CA LEU A 128 9.46 19.46 0.69
C LEU A 128 8.07 19.88 1.17
N ILE A 129 7.21 18.93 1.54
CA ILE A 129 5.88 19.20 2.06
C ILE A 129 5.99 19.99 3.37
N LEU A 130 6.85 19.57 4.29
CA LEU A 130 7.08 20.28 5.57
C LEU A 130 7.58 21.70 5.33
N ALA A 131 8.54 21.90 4.43
CA ALA A 131 9.08 23.23 4.11
C ALA A 131 7.97 24.15 3.54
N ILE A 132 7.12 23.63 2.66
CA ILE A 132 5.98 24.37 2.11
C ILE A 132 4.97 24.70 3.20
N VAL A 133 4.56 23.74 4.03
CA VAL A 133 3.62 23.97 5.11
C VAL A 133 4.17 25.03 6.08
N ILE A 134 5.43 24.94 6.47
CA ILE A 134 6.07 25.95 7.33
C ILE A 134 6.08 27.33 6.66
N SER A 135 6.40 27.40 5.35
CA SER A 135 6.45 28.68 4.64
C SER A 135 5.09 29.37 4.53
N VAL A 136 3.97 28.61 4.52
CA VAL A 136 2.61 29.19 4.54
C VAL A 136 2.41 30.08 5.77
N PHE A 137 2.89 29.67 6.94
CA PHE A 137 2.75 30.46 8.16
C PHE A 137 3.44 31.84 8.08
N PHE A 138 4.54 31.93 7.34
CA PHE A 138 5.29 33.18 7.19
C PHE A 138 4.81 34.03 6.00
N CYS A 139 4.39 33.41 4.92
CA CYS A 139 4.07 34.11 3.68
C CYS A 139 2.57 34.40 3.50
N CYS A 140 1.69 33.80 4.31
CA CYS A 140 0.26 34.03 4.20
C CYS A 140 -0.18 35.51 4.25
N PRO A 141 0.47 36.45 5.01
CA PRO A 141 0.08 37.85 5.00
C PRO A 141 0.20 38.55 3.64
N LEU A 142 0.96 37.97 2.70
CA LEU A 142 1.13 38.47 1.33
C LEU A 142 -0.07 38.14 0.42
N PHE A 143 -0.98 37.29 0.86
CA PHE A 143 -2.12 36.83 0.09
C PHE A 143 -3.42 37.49 0.55
N PRO A 144 -4.44 37.57 -0.33
CA PRO A 144 -5.74 38.17 0.01
C PRO A 144 -6.39 37.54 1.23
N LYS A 145 -6.96 38.35 2.09
CA LYS A 145 -7.88 37.89 3.14
C LYS A 145 -9.27 37.74 2.56
N ILE A 146 -9.92 36.66 2.89
CA ILE A 146 -11.32 36.43 2.56
C ILE A 146 -12.12 36.50 3.84
N ASP A 147 -13.18 37.27 3.84
CA ASP A 147 -14.10 37.34 4.97
C ASP A 147 -14.83 35.99 5.11
N ASN A 148 -14.63 35.40 6.29
CA ASN A 148 -15.07 34.06 6.59
C ASN A 148 -16.56 34.08 7.01
N THR A 149 -17.46 33.76 6.10
CA THR A 149 -18.82 33.41 6.54
C THR A 149 -18.80 31.96 7.01
N SER A 150 -19.28 31.71 8.23
CA SER A 150 -19.21 30.40 8.90
C SER A 150 -19.77 29.24 8.05
N LEU A 151 -20.83 29.48 7.30
CA LEU A 151 -21.49 28.48 6.44
C LEU A 151 -20.61 28.04 5.27
N MET A 152 -19.85 28.97 4.70
CA MET A 152 -18.94 28.73 3.58
C MET A 152 -17.77 27.82 3.97
N THR A 153 -17.30 27.96 5.19
CA THR A 153 -16.18 27.15 5.70
C THR A 153 -16.60 25.72 6.00
N ASP A 154 -17.76 25.48 6.56
CA ASP A 154 -18.17 24.14 7.00
C ASP A 154 -18.45 23.21 5.80
N GLN A 155 -19.16 23.69 4.79
CA GLN A 155 -19.43 22.90 3.58
C GLN A 155 -18.13 22.61 2.79
N ALA A 156 -17.29 23.63 2.58
CA ALA A 156 -16.01 23.45 1.91
C ALA A 156 -15.10 22.48 2.68
N ASN A 157 -15.09 22.53 4.00
CA ASN A 157 -14.30 21.64 4.85
C ASN A 157 -14.78 20.18 4.74
N ILE A 158 -16.09 19.95 4.80
CA ILE A 158 -16.66 18.61 4.66
C ILE A 158 -16.24 18.01 3.32
N VAL A 159 -16.40 18.75 2.22
CA VAL A 159 -16.01 18.27 0.88
C VAL A 159 -14.49 18.06 0.80
N THR A 160 -13.68 18.92 1.40
CA THR A 160 -12.23 18.75 1.46
C THR A 160 -11.86 17.44 2.16
N VAL A 161 -12.40 17.19 3.33
CA VAL A 161 -12.11 15.97 4.10
C VAL A 161 -12.60 14.72 3.37
N VAL A 162 -13.84 14.72 2.89
CA VAL A 162 -14.43 13.57 2.18
C VAL A 162 -13.66 13.27 0.89
N SER A 163 -13.35 14.29 0.07
CA SER A 163 -12.60 14.11 -1.16
C SER A 163 -11.16 13.63 -0.90
N THR A 164 -10.51 14.14 0.15
CA THR A 164 -9.18 13.68 0.54
C THR A 164 -9.18 12.22 0.97
N ILE A 165 -10.14 11.80 1.79
CA ILE A 165 -10.29 10.40 2.19
C ILE A 165 -10.54 9.53 0.95
N ALA A 166 -11.44 9.92 0.05
CA ALA A 166 -11.75 9.17 -1.15
C ALA A 166 -10.52 9.01 -2.08
N LEU A 167 -9.80 10.10 -2.34
CA LEU A 167 -8.62 10.08 -3.21
C LEU A 167 -7.43 9.34 -2.57
N THR A 168 -7.21 9.47 -1.27
CA THR A 168 -6.17 8.70 -0.57
C THR A 168 -6.49 7.20 -0.52
N ALA A 169 -7.76 6.83 -0.31
CA ALA A 169 -8.21 5.44 -0.40
C ALA A 169 -8.02 4.89 -1.82
N PHE A 170 -8.33 5.67 -2.84
CA PHE A 170 -8.07 5.30 -4.23
C PHE A 170 -6.57 5.04 -4.47
N LEU A 171 -5.67 5.94 -4.01
CA LEU A 171 -4.24 5.76 -4.13
C LEU A 171 -3.74 4.52 -3.37
N ALA A 172 -4.29 4.22 -2.20
CA ALA A 172 -3.98 3.00 -1.46
C ALA A 172 -4.36 1.73 -2.26
N ILE A 173 -5.52 1.72 -2.90
CA ILE A 173 -5.94 0.63 -3.78
C ILE A 173 -5.00 0.48 -4.97
N VAL A 174 -4.60 1.61 -5.59
CA VAL A 174 -3.64 1.62 -6.70
C VAL A 174 -2.30 1.04 -6.26
N TYR A 175 -1.82 1.43 -5.07
CA TYR A 175 -0.58 0.90 -4.48
C TYR A 175 -0.63 -0.62 -4.31
N VAL A 176 -1.67 -1.13 -3.68
CA VAL A 176 -1.83 -2.58 -3.46
C VAL A 176 -1.89 -3.32 -4.80
N LYS A 177 -2.67 -2.83 -5.77
CA LYS A 177 -2.76 -3.45 -7.09
C LYS A 177 -1.44 -3.39 -7.86
N LYS A 178 -0.72 -2.26 -7.82
CA LYS A 178 0.61 -2.13 -8.42
C LYS A 178 1.56 -3.20 -7.86
N ASN A 179 1.65 -3.29 -6.53
CA ASN A 179 2.53 -4.26 -5.87
C ASN A 179 2.16 -5.71 -6.21
N ASN A 180 0.86 -6.04 -6.26
CA ASN A 180 0.42 -7.38 -6.65
C ASN A 180 0.78 -7.71 -8.11
N ILE A 181 0.68 -6.73 -9.02
CA ILE A 181 1.09 -6.91 -10.42
C ILE A 181 2.61 -7.12 -10.49
N GLU A 182 3.40 -6.30 -9.81
CA GLU A 182 4.86 -6.42 -9.78
C GLU A 182 5.30 -7.75 -9.19
N GLU A 183 4.69 -8.19 -8.09
CA GLU A 183 4.96 -9.48 -7.46
C GLU A 183 4.60 -10.65 -8.37
N SER A 184 3.42 -10.62 -9.01
CA SER A 184 3.00 -11.67 -9.94
C SER A 184 3.91 -11.77 -11.16
N MET A 185 4.42 -10.64 -11.66
CA MET A 185 5.38 -10.62 -12.76
C MET A 185 6.76 -11.10 -12.32
N ARG A 186 7.20 -10.73 -11.12
CA ARG A 186 8.43 -11.24 -10.52
C ARG A 186 8.39 -12.76 -10.42
N ILE A 187 7.30 -13.32 -9.90
CA ILE A 187 7.10 -14.76 -9.80
C ILE A 187 7.14 -15.42 -11.19
N LYS A 188 6.43 -14.87 -12.18
CA LYS A 188 6.44 -15.40 -13.57
C LYS A 188 7.83 -15.36 -14.20
N THR A 189 8.58 -14.26 -13.95
CA THR A 189 9.96 -14.14 -14.45
C THR A 189 10.88 -15.17 -13.78
N LEU A 190 10.67 -15.41 -12.48
CA LEU A 190 11.40 -16.42 -11.72
C LEU A 190 11.08 -17.83 -12.24
N GLN A 191 9.80 -18.13 -12.47
CA GLN A 191 9.35 -19.42 -13.03
C GLN A 191 9.88 -19.66 -14.44
N ALA A 192 9.88 -18.66 -15.32
CA ALA A 192 10.41 -18.76 -16.68
C ALA A 192 11.94 -19.00 -16.73
N ASN A 193 12.66 -18.60 -15.68
CA ASN A 193 14.10 -18.90 -15.56
C ASN A 193 14.38 -20.33 -15.04
N THR A 194 13.33 -21.06 -14.60
CA THR A 194 13.42 -22.40 -14.02
C THR A 194 13.21 -23.54 -15.02
N GLU A 195 13.09 -23.25 -16.32
CA GLU A 195 12.94 -24.29 -17.38
C GLU A 195 14.15 -25.23 -17.54
N ASN A 196 15.26 -24.98 -16.82
CA ASN A 196 16.38 -25.94 -16.78
C ASN A 196 16.13 -26.98 -15.66
N ALA A 197 16.03 -28.24 -16.03
CA ALA A 197 15.85 -29.36 -15.10
C ALA A 197 16.86 -29.39 -13.95
N GLU A 198 18.09 -28.93 -14.20
CA GLU A 198 19.18 -28.85 -13.22
C GLU A 198 18.90 -27.83 -12.09
N ASN A 199 18.19 -26.74 -12.41
CA ASN A 199 17.79 -25.75 -11.40
C ASN A 199 16.59 -26.24 -10.57
N LEU A 200 15.69 -27.03 -11.16
CA LEU A 200 14.55 -27.58 -10.46
C LEU A 200 14.98 -28.53 -9.32
N GLU A 201 15.95 -29.38 -9.56
CA GLU A 201 16.46 -30.30 -8.52
C GLU A 201 17.17 -29.51 -7.39
N LYS A 202 17.90 -28.45 -7.72
CA LYS A 202 18.50 -27.56 -6.70
C LYS A 202 17.44 -26.87 -5.86
N TYR A 203 16.33 -26.41 -6.45
CA TYR A 203 15.23 -25.78 -5.70
C TYR A 203 14.48 -26.79 -4.83
N LYS A 204 14.28 -28.02 -5.31
CA LYS A 204 13.68 -29.09 -4.49
C LYS A 204 14.54 -29.42 -3.28
N ALA A 205 15.86 -29.55 -3.48
CA ALA A 205 16.80 -29.80 -2.40
C ALA A 205 16.76 -28.66 -1.36
N LEU A 206 16.85 -27.41 -1.82
CA LEU A 206 16.79 -26.25 -0.94
C LEU A 206 15.43 -26.13 -0.20
N TYR A 207 14.33 -26.43 -0.88
CA TYR A 207 13.02 -26.46 -0.24
C TYR A 207 12.94 -27.52 0.85
N SER A 208 13.49 -28.70 0.62
CA SER A 208 13.59 -29.75 1.64
C SER A 208 14.39 -29.30 2.87
N GLU A 209 15.50 -28.57 2.66
CA GLU A 209 16.29 -27.97 3.74
C GLU A 209 15.50 -26.91 4.50
N ILE A 210 14.74 -26.05 3.79
CA ILE A 210 13.85 -25.06 4.39
C ILE A 210 12.83 -25.73 5.32
N ILE A 211 12.13 -26.76 4.82
CA ILE A 211 11.12 -27.47 5.60
C ILE A 211 11.77 -28.10 6.84
N LYS A 212 12.87 -28.82 6.66
CA LYS A 212 13.61 -29.46 7.77
C LYS A 212 14.05 -28.44 8.84
N TYR A 213 14.52 -27.27 8.40
CA TYR A 213 14.91 -26.19 9.30
C TYR A 213 13.70 -25.64 10.07
N LEU A 214 12.58 -25.38 9.38
CA LEU A 214 11.36 -24.88 10.00
C LEU A 214 10.78 -25.88 11.01
N GLU A 215 10.83 -27.17 10.71
CA GLU A 215 10.34 -28.22 11.60
C GLU A 215 11.24 -28.42 12.84
N LYS A 216 12.56 -28.47 12.62
CA LYS A 216 13.52 -28.80 13.68
C LYS A 216 13.79 -27.63 14.62
N GLU A 217 14.09 -26.46 14.07
CA GLU A 217 14.55 -25.29 14.84
C GLU A 217 13.40 -24.35 15.22
N GLN A 218 12.22 -24.53 14.63
CA GLN A 218 11.00 -23.76 14.89
C GLN A 218 11.21 -22.23 14.90
N PRO A 219 11.98 -21.65 13.95
CA PRO A 219 12.30 -20.22 13.93
C PRO A 219 11.07 -19.34 13.77
N PHE A 220 9.94 -19.92 13.37
CA PHE A 220 8.65 -19.25 13.24
C PHE A 220 8.07 -18.79 14.58
N GLU A 221 8.56 -19.30 15.73
CA GLU A 221 8.23 -18.79 17.05
C GLU A 221 8.70 -17.34 17.25
N ASN A 222 9.77 -16.92 16.55
CA ASN A 222 10.17 -15.52 16.52
C ASN A 222 9.17 -14.70 15.69
N PRO A 223 8.48 -13.70 16.27
CA PRO A 223 7.52 -12.88 15.55
C PRO A 223 8.14 -12.05 14.41
N ASP A 224 9.44 -11.75 14.47
CA ASP A 224 10.18 -10.98 13.48
C ASP A 224 10.90 -11.85 12.43
N PHE A 225 10.74 -13.18 12.50
CA PHE A 225 11.33 -14.09 11.54
C PHE A 225 10.86 -13.78 10.11
N ASN A 226 11.83 -13.64 9.21
CA ASN A 226 11.62 -13.23 7.83
C ASN A 226 12.52 -14.00 6.85
N GLU A 227 12.31 -13.74 5.57
CA GLU A 227 13.00 -14.42 4.47
C GLU A 227 14.51 -14.15 4.45
N ASP A 228 14.94 -12.95 4.88
CA ASP A 228 16.37 -12.61 4.99
C ASP A 228 17.07 -13.42 6.08
N MET A 229 16.40 -13.62 7.21
CA MET A 229 16.93 -14.45 8.31
C MET A 229 17.06 -15.91 7.88
N LEU A 230 16.07 -16.42 7.15
CA LEU A 230 16.10 -17.77 6.59
C LEU A 230 17.23 -17.92 5.57
N ALA A 231 17.40 -16.96 4.67
CA ALA A 231 18.45 -16.95 3.67
C ALA A 231 19.84 -16.97 4.31
N LYS A 232 20.08 -16.12 5.32
CA LYS A 232 21.33 -16.10 6.08
C LYS A 232 21.62 -17.42 6.78
N LYS A 233 20.61 -18.03 7.37
CA LYS A 233 20.76 -19.31 8.09
C LYS A 233 21.14 -20.47 7.18
N LEU A 234 20.58 -20.51 5.97
CA LEU A 234 20.83 -21.56 4.98
C LEU A 234 21.97 -21.21 4.00
N ASN A 235 22.78 -20.18 4.31
CA ASN A 235 23.88 -19.71 3.44
C ASN A 235 23.43 -19.49 1.99
N SER A 236 22.22 -18.95 1.81
CA SER A 236 21.59 -18.69 0.52
C SER A 236 21.23 -17.21 0.41
N ASN A 237 20.61 -16.80 -0.68
CA ASN A 237 20.04 -15.47 -0.80
C ASN A 237 18.50 -15.53 -0.85
N THR A 238 17.86 -14.42 -0.57
CA THR A 238 16.39 -14.32 -0.56
C THR A 238 15.74 -14.71 -1.88
N LEU A 239 16.44 -14.47 -3.01
CA LEU A 239 15.94 -14.85 -4.33
C LEU A 239 15.84 -16.39 -4.46
N TYR A 240 16.90 -17.12 -4.09
CA TYR A 240 16.88 -18.60 -4.14
C TYR A 240 15.89 -19.20 -3.15
N ILE A 241 15.77 -18.64 -1.95
CA ILE A 241 14.77 -19.06 -0.96
C ILE A 241 13.35 -18.88 -1.52
N SER A 242 13.06 -17.68 -2.05
CA SER A 242 11.76 -17.38 -2.66
C SER A 242 11.44 -18.32 -3.81
N MET A 243 12.42 -18.63 -4.66
CA MET A 243 12.28 -19.56 -5.77
C MET A 243 12.01 -20.99 -5.31
N ALA A 244 12.77 -21.49 -4.33
CA ALA A 244 12.58 -22.83 -3.79
C ALA A 244 11.16 -22.98 -3.21
N ILE A 245 10.69 -22.01 -2.45
CA ILE A 245 9.34 -22.03 -1.87
C ILE A 245 8.26 -21.96 -2.94
N ASN A 246 8.43 -21.10 -3.95
CA ASN A 246 7.41 -20.95 -5.00
C ASN A 246 7.38 -22.14 -5.98
N VAL A 247 8.55 -22.65 -6.37
CA VAL A 247 8.64 -23.70 -7.42
C VAL A 247 8.41 -25.09 -6.84
N ALA A 248 9.05 -25.41 -5.71
CA ALA A 248 8.96 -26.73 -5.09
C ALA A 248 7.84 -26.83 -4.05
N GLY A 249 7.50 -25.71 -3.40
CA GLY A 249 6.45 -25.65 -2.38
C GLY A 249 5.10 -25.15 -2.89
N GLU A 250 5.02 -24.69 -4.15
CA GLU A 250 3.80 -24.11 -4.76
C GLU A 250 3.12 -23.05 -3.89
N THR A 251 3.92 -22.27 -3.12
CA THR A 251 3.45 -21.30 -2.15
C THR A 251 4.43 -20.12 -2.03
N ASN A 252 4.14 -19.14 -1.21
CA ASN A 252 5.08 -18.07 -0.88
C ASN A 252 5.51 -18.15 0.60
N PHE A 253 6.60 -17.46 0.95
CA PHE A 253 7.17 -17.49 2.30
C PHE A 253 6.14 -17.13 3.39
N LYS A 254 5.33 -16.08 3.19
CA LYS A 254 4.33 -15.65 4.18
C LYS A 254 3.27 -16.72 4.41
N THR A 255 2.83 -17.38 3.35
CA THR A 255 1.83 -18.46 3.43
C THR A 255 2.43 -19.71 4.07
N LEU A 256 3.67 -20.06 3.71
CA LEU A 256 4.39 -21.17 4.32
C LEU A 256 4.57 -20.94 5.83
N LEU A 257 5.08 -19.78 6.23
CA LEU A 257 5.28 -19.40 7.63
C LEU A 257 3.96 -19.41 8.41
N ARG A 258 2.87 -18.91 7.82
CA ARG A 258 1.53 -18.95 8.40
C ARG A 258 1.08 -20.40 8.65
N LYS A 259 1.26 -21.29 7.68
CA LYS A 259 0.91 -22.72 7.85
C LYS A 259 1.68 -23.34 9.01
N PHE A 260 2.99 -23.11 9.11
CA PHE A 260 3.80 -23.63 10.21
C PHE A 260 3.31 -23.11 11.57
N ARG A 261 3.11 -21.81 11.71
CA ARG A 261 2.60 -21.20 12.95
C ARG A 261 1.24 -21.75 13.34
N ILE A 262 0.31 -21.87 12.40
CA ILE A 262 -1.04 -22.39 12.69
C ILE A 262 -1.00 -23.89 13.01
N ASN A 263 -0.20 -24.68 12.30
CA ASN A 263 -0.04 -26.10 12.59
C ASN A 263 0.58 -26.32 13.98
N TYR A 264 1.53 -25.48 14.38
CA TYR A 264 2.08 -25.49 15.74
C TYR A 264 1.00 -25.20 16.78
N VAL A 265 0.20 -24.15 16.61
CA VAL A 265 -0.93 -23.85 17.52
C VAL A 265 -1.91 -25.03 17.55
N LYS A 266 -2.25 -25.58 16.38
CA LYS A 266 -3.14 -26.74 16.27
C LYS A 266 -2.59 -27.93 17.04
N SER A 267 -1.32 -28.27 16.89
CA SER A 267 -0.68 -29.37 17.62
C SER A 267 -0.69 -29.14 19.12
N MET A 268 -0.48 -27.91 19.60
CA MET A 268 -0.58 -27.54 21.00
C MET A 268 -2.01 -27.72 21.54
N ILE A 269 -3.03 -27.33 20.79
CA ILE A 269 -4.43 -27.54 21.18
C ILE A 269 -4.74 -29.03 21.20
N ASP A 270 -4.33 -29.78 20.19
CA ASP A 270 -4.56 -31.23 20.08
C ASP A 270 -3.85 -32.04 21.18
N SER A 271 -2.71 -31.53 21.71
CA SER A 271 -1.99 -32.12 22.85
C SER A 271 -2.53 -31.67 24.23
N GLU A 272 -3.71 -31.09 24.29
CA GLU A 272 -4.36 -30.59 25.49
C GLU A 272 -3.57 -29.51 26.25
N ALA A 273 -2.68 -28.79 25.58
CA ALA A 273 -1.88 -27.74 26.20
C ALA A 273 -2.72 -26.62 26.85
N LEU A 274 -3.99 -26.45 26.41
CA LEU A 274 -4.96 -25.53 27.04
C LEU A 274 -5.30 -25.87 28.49
N LYS A 275 -4.99 -27.08 28.98
CA LYS A 275 -5.09 -27.39 30.39
C LYS A 275 -4.02 -26.68 31.25
N ARG A 276 -2.92 -26.24 30.63
CA ARG A 276 -1.77 -25.57 31.29
C ARG A 276 -1.52 -24.14 30.83
N TYR A 277 -1.91 -23.79 29.61
CA TYR A 277 -1.60 -22.53 28.98
C TYR A 277 -2.85 -21.87 28.41
N THR A 278 -2.89 -20.55 28.41
CA THR A 278 -3.96 -19.79 27.73
C THR A 278 -3.76 -19.79 26.20
N ILE A 279 -4.81 -19.60 25.46
CA ILE A 279 -4.72 -19.46 24.01
C ILE A 279 -3.81 -18.28 23.60
N ASP A 280 -3.80 -17.22 24.41
CA ASP A 280 -2.93 -16.04 24.20
C ASP A 280 -1.46 -16.40 24.32
N TYR A 281 -1.10 -17.22 25.30
CA TYR A 281 0.26 -17.74 25.41
C TYR A 281 0.65 -18.60 24.19
N ILE A 282 -0.23 -19.49 23.76
CA ILE A 282 0.05 -20.42 22.65
C ILE A 282 0.27 -19.67 21.35
N PHE A 283 -0.59 -18.72 20.98
CA PHE A 283 -0.39 -18.00 19.72
C PHE A 283 0.80 -17.02 19.77
N THR A 284 1.07 -16.42 20.95
CA THR A 284 2.26 -15.58 21.12
C THR A 284 3.53 -16.40 20.95
N LYS A 285 3.57 -17.59 21.55
CA LYS A 285 4.68 -18.54 21.37
C LYS A 285 4.83 -18.98 19.90
N ALA A 286 3.73 -19.09 19.16
CA ALA A 286 3.76 -19.37 17.72
C ALA A 286 4.22 -18.17 16.86
N GLY A 287 4.63 -17.06 17.47
CA GLY A 287 5.15 -15.87 16.77
C GLY A 287 4.09 -14.87 16.28
N TYR A 288 2.87 -14.91 16.84
CA TYR A 288 1.85 -13.88 16.56
C TYR A 288 1.93 -12.73 17.57
N LYS A 289 1.98 -11.48 17.08
CA LYS A 289 2.02 -10.27 17.91
C LYS A 289 0.62 -9.80 18.36
N SER A 290 -0.45 -10.27 17.71
CA SER A 290 -1.81 -9.85 18.04
C SER A 290 -2.83 -10.97 17.82
N ARG A 291 -3.86 -10.97 18.68
CA ARG A 291 -4.97 -11.93 18.62
C ARG A 291 -5.78 -11.84 17.33
N SER A 292 -5.98 -10.63 16.81
CA SER A 292 -6.70 -10.42 15.55
C SER A 292 -5.99 -11.08 14.37
N THR A 293 -4.67 -10.85 14.24
CA THR A 293 -3.85 -11.47 13.18
C THR A 293 -3.86 -12.99 13.28
N PHE A 294 -3.76 -13.51 14.51
CA PHE A 294 -3.85 -14.94 14.77
C PHE A 294 -5.19 -15.53 14.36
N ASN A 295 -6.31 -14.95 14.82
CA ASN A 295 -7.66 -15.45 14.50
C ASN A 295 -7.92 -15.52 13.00
N ASN A 296 -7.54 -14.47 12.27
CA ASN A 296 -7.66 -14.44 10.82
C ASN A 296 -6.80 -15.52 10.14
N ALA A 297 -5.57 -15.69 10.59
CA ALA A 297 -4.66 -16.71 10.09
C ALA A 297 -5.19 -18.12 10.36
N PHE A 298 -5.67 -18.38 11.58
CA PHE A 298 -6.21 -19.68 11.98
C PHE A 298 -7.43 -20.04 11.15
N LYS A 299 -8.41 -19.13 11.03
CA LYS A 299 -9.59 -19.33 10.20
C LYS A 299 -9.23 -19.57 8.73
N SER A 300 -8.23 -18.84 8.21
CA SER A 300 -7.74 -18.99 6.83
C SER A 300 -7.11 -20.36 6.55
N VAL A 301 -6.46 -20.99 7.54
CA VAL A 301 -5.73 -22.27 7.37
C VAL A 301 -6.61 -23.46 7.74
N ILE A 302 -7.39 -23.36 8.83
CA ILE A 302 -8.18 -24.45 9.41
C ILE A 302 -9.65 -24.42 8.93
N GLY A 303 -10.14 -23.27 8.43
CA GLY A 303 -11.51 -23.11 7.96
C GLY A 303 -12.51 -22.66 9.04
N MET A 304 -12.13 -22.67 10.33
CA MET A 304 -12.97 -22.27 11.45
C MET A 304 -12.20 -21.40 12.45
N THR A 305 -12.90 -20.77 13.40
CA THR A 305 -12.24 -19.96 14.42
C THR A 305 -11.52 -20.83 15.44
N PRO A 306 -10.50 -20.30 16.14
CA PRO A 306 -9.83 -21.03 17.22
C PRO A 306 -10.80 -21.52 18.29
N THR A 307 -11.80 -20.68 18.64
CA THR A 307 -12.81 -21.02 19.65
C THR A 307 -13.68 -22.20 19.21
N ASP A 308 -14.14 -22.20 17.95
CA ASP A 308 -14.94 -23.29 17.39
C ASP A 308 -14.12 -24.58 17.32
N TYR A 309 -12.83 -24.46 16.97
CA TYR A 309 -11.93 -25.62 16.92
C TYR A 309 -11.76 -26.27 18.30
N VAL A 310 -11.53 -25.47 19.34
CA VAL A 310 -11.43 -25.97 20.74
C VAL A 310 -12.74 -26.60 21.18
N ALA A 311 -13.89 -25.96 20.89
CA ALA A 311 -15.20 -26.52 21.24
C ALA A 311 -15.47 -27.87 20.56
N SER A 312 -15.09 -28.00 19.27
CA SER A 312 -15.24 -29.26 18.54
C SER A 312 -14.42 -30.41 19.13
N LYS A 313 -13.25 -30.11 19.70
CA LYS A 313 -12.41 -31.10 20.33
C LYS A 313 -12.98 -31.58 21.68
N ASN A 314 -13.52 -30.64 22.47
CA ASN A 314 -14.12 -30.97 23.76
C ASN A 314 -15.38 -31.86 23.62
N ASN A 315 -16.17 -31.64 22.57
CA ASN A 315 -17.35 -32.46 22.29
C ASN A 315 -17.02 -33.89 21.80
N ASN A 316 -15.88 -34.06 21.11
CA ASN A 316 -15.44 -35.38 20.67
C ASN A 316 -14.76 -36.21 21.76
N GLY A 317 -14.28 -35.56 22.83
CA GLY A 317 -13.66 -36.24 24.00
C GLY A 317 -14.66 -36.81 24.97
N ASN A 318 -15.94 -36.44 24.90
CA ASN A 318 -16.99 -36.94 25.81
C ASN A 318 -17.76 -38.19 25.27
N HIS A 319 -17.36 -38.72 24.12
CA HIS A 319 -17.97 -39.89 23.48
C HIS A 319 -17.03 -41.09 23.33
N SER A 320 -15.90 -41.12 24.07
CA SER A 320 -14.98 -42.25 24.09
C SER A 320 -14.80 -42.80 25.49
#